data_04067412ef87ef02ae0955bf4bb1c3ca
#
_entry.id   04067412ef87ef02ae0955bf4bb1c3ca
#
_cell.length_a   1.000
_cell.length_b   1.000
_cell.length_c   1.000
_cell.angle_alpha   90.00
_cell.angle_beta   90.00
_cell.angle_gamma   90.00
#
_symmetry.space_group_name_H-M   'P 1'
#
loop_
_entity.id
_entity.type
_entity.pdbx_description
1 polymer ?
#
loop_
_entity_poly.entity_id
_entity_poly.type
_entity_poly.pdbx_seq_one_letter_code
_entity_poly.pdbx_strand_id
1 'polypeptide(L)'
;FNSREAFLAEMESRDKSHIDNFYDPYISVYTTEDNISDIQNGMSSNAGNDTDMDAPRGLRSNQNFSGNFSSSQPNKKGATALQITEAKALKTISKYSVLVSGVEKNKKIFDAYMLLAKARMYQGKYLESLDALSYIFNTMSKDKRLPLAKIYQAANYSKMKEYYRADEVFRDLEEDPKIKLSREQLRILKVYQADNFLKWGKKELAAEVLEDAFTYNKNRKTKSR
;
A
#
# COMPACT_ATOMS: atom_id res chain seq x y z
N PHE A 1 -11.90 -14.09 -0.47
CA PHE A 1 -11.60 -14.70 -1.75
C PHE A 1 -11.75 -13.69 -2.89
N ASN A 2 -12.93 -13.21 -3.16
CA ASN A 2 -13.24 -12.31 -4.29
C ASN A 2 -12.48 -10.94 -4.31
N SER A 3 -12.06 -10.39 -3.17
CA SER A 3 -11.30 -9.13 -3.13
C SER A 3 -9.85 -9.30 -3.56
N ARG A 4 -9.24 -10.42 -3.20
CA ARG A 4 -7.89 -10.77 -3.64
C ARG A 4 -7.84 -11.04 -5.13
N GLU A 5 -8.84 -11.71 -5.67
CA GLU A 5 -8.95 -11.96 -7.12
C GLU A 5 -9.09 -10.68 -7.91
N ALA A 6 -9.95 -9.75 -7.47
CA ALA A 6 -10.09 -8.45 -8.10
C ALA A 6 -8.78 -7.65 -8.10
N PHE A 7 -8.03 -7.69 -6.99
CA PHE A 7 -6.71 -7.07 -6.89
C PHE A 7 -5.69 -7.71 -7.84
N LEU A 8 -5.63 -9.05 -7.88
CA LEU A 8 -4.70 -9.76 -8.75
C LEU A 8 -5.01 -9.54 -10.24
N ALA A 9 -6.29 -9.53 -10.60
CA ALA A 9 -6.71 -9.24 -11.96
C ALA A 9 -6.31 -7.82 -12.41
N GLU A 10 -6.42 -6.84 -11.51
CA GLU A 10 -5.93 -5.48 -11.77
C GLU A 10 -4.42 -5.45 -11.97
N MET A 11 -3.65 -6.11 -11.11
CA MET A 11 -2.19 -6.16 -11.25
C MET A 11 -1.78 -6.86 -12.54
N GLU A 12 -2.44 -7.96 -12.90
CA GLU A 12 -2.21 -8.66 -14.16
C GLU A 12 -2.57 -7.81 -15.39
N SER A 13 -3.64 -7.04 -15.30
CA SER A 13 -4.03 -6.11 -16.36
C SER A 13 -2.97 -5.03 -16.58
N ARG A 14 -2.45 -4.46 -15.49
CA ARG A 14 -1.36 -3.47 -15.55
C ARG A 14 -0.08 -4.05 -16.12
N ASP A 15 0.28 -5.29 -15.73
CA ASP A 15 1.42 -6.01 -16.29
C ASP A 15 1.29 -6.18 -17.81
N LYS A 16 0.11 -6.56 -18.28
CA LYS A 16 -0.14 -6.76 -19.71
C LYS A 16 -0.19 -5.47 -20.52
N SER A 17 -0.59 -4.36 -19.90
CA SER A 17 -0.64 -3.04 -20.54
C SER A 17 0.69 -2.29 -20.48
N HIS A 18 1.67 -2.80 -19.72
CA HIS A 18 2.98 -2.17 -19.63
C HIS A 18 3.74 -2.31 -20.95
N ILE A 19 4.19 -1.20 -21.50
CA ILE A 19 5.05 -1.13 -22.68
C ILE A 19 6.41 -0.63 -22.22
N ASP A 20 7.46 -1.43 -22.46
CA ASP A 20 8.82 -1.04 -22.15
C ASP A 20 9.24 0.17 -23.00
N ASN A 21 9.69 1.22 -22.36
CA ASN A 21 10.24 2.40 -23.02
C ASN A 21 11.77 2.38 -22.88
N PHE A 22 12.47 2.10 -23.97
CA PHE A 22 13.93 2.05 -23.97
C PHE A 22 14.60 3.40 -23.70
N TYR A 23 13.90 4.50 -23.84
CA TYR A 23 14.39 5.87 -23.55
C TYR A 23 14.21 6.27 -22.10
N ASP A 24 13.35 5.55 -21.38
CA ASP A 24 13.16 5.71 -19.94
C ASP A 24 13.61 4.43 -19.24
N PRO A 25 14.85 4.38 -18.74
CA PRO A 25 15.39 3.19 -18.09
C PRO A 25 14.73 2.89 -16.74
N TYR A 26 13.81 3.77 -16.30
CA TYR A 26 13.12 3.64 -15.05
C TYR A 26 11.79 2.91 -15.22
N ILE A 27 11.76 1.65 -14.82
CA ILE A 27 10.51 0.89 -14.70
C ILE A 27 9.96 1.13 -13.30
N SER A 28 8.96 1.99 -13.20
CA SER A 28 8.28 2.22 -11.93
C SER A 28 7.60 0.94 -11.45
N VAL A 29 7.81 0.57 -10.18
CA VAL A 29 7.10 -0.56 -9.57
C VAL A 29 5.61 -0.20 -9.47
N TYR A 30 4.84 -0.54 -10.50
CA TYR A 30 3.37 -0.36 -10.56
C TYR A 30 2.90 1.01 -10.03
N THR A 31 3.41 2.09 -10.58
CA THR A 31 2.95 3.42 -10.22
C THR A 31 1.78 3.84 -11.09
N THR A 32 0.72 4.30 -10.45
CA THR A 32 -0.41 4.98 -11.09
C THR A 32 -0.13 6.46 -11.32
N GLU A 33 1.13 6.85 -11.51
CA GLU A 33 1.48 8.27 -11.74
C GLU A 33 0.84 8.82 -13.01
N ASP A 34 0.53 7.94 -13.98
CA ASP A 34 -0.11 8.33 -15.23
C ASP A 34 -1.61 8.69 -15.09
N ASN A 35 -2.24 8.41 -13.93
CA ASN A 35 -3.66 8.70 -13.69
C ASN A 35 -3.91 9.80 -12.64
N ILE A 36 -2.89 10.52 -12.18
CA ILE A 36 -3.08 11.65 -11.24
C ILE A 36 -3.84 12.80 -11.90
N SER A 37 -3.66 13.00 -13.21
CA SER A 37 -4.42 13.97 -13.99
C SER A 37 -5.94 13.68 -14.01
N ASP A 38 -6.33 12.41 -14.07
CA ASP A 38 -7.73 12.00 -14.09
C ASP A 38 -8.38 12.10 -12.70
N ILE A 39 -7.61 11.90 -11.64
CA ILE A 39 -8.09 12.04 -10.26
C ILE A 39 -8.28 13.53 -9.91
N GLN A 40 -7.41 14.41 -10.37
CA GLN A 40 -7.57 15.87 -10.17
C GLN A 40 -8.77 16.42 -10.96
N ASN A 41 -9.05 15.91 -12.14
CA ASN A 41 -10.23 16.32 -12.92
C ASN A 41 -11.55 15.75 -12.34
N GLY A 42 -11.52 14.62 -11.64
CA GLY A 42 -12.67 14.04 -10.94
C GLY A 42 -13.06 14.75 -9.64
N MET A 43 -12.13 15.45 -9.00
CA MET A 43 -12.39 16.20 -7.76
C MET A 43 -12.87 17.64 -7.98
N SER A 44 -12.79 18.16 -9.22
CA SER A 44 -13.17 19.54 -9.53
C SER A 44 -14.64 19.76 -9.82
N SER A 45 -15.50 18.74 -9.79
CA SER A 45 -16.92 18.88 -10.15
C SER A 45 -17.92 18.85 -8.99
N ASN A 46 -17.44 18.92 -7.71
CA ASN A 46 -18.34 19.06 -6.55
C ASN A 46 -17.86 20.07 -5.52
N ALA A 47 -17.44 21.26 -5.97
CA ALA A 47 -17.34 22.43 -5.10
C ALA A 47 -18.69 23.19 -5.11
N GLY A 48 -19.68 22.62 -4.45
CA GLY A 48 -20.88 23.33 -4.03
C GLY A 48 -20.56 24.03 -2.70
N ASN A 49 -20.74 25.36 -2.69
CA ASN A 49 -20.66 26.29 -1.57
C ASN A 49 -21.06 25.67 -0.23
N ASP A 50 -20.17 25.75 0.75
CA ASP A 50 -20.57 26.17 2.09
C ASP A 50 -19.36 26.80 2.80
N THR A 51 -19.47 28.11 2.94
CA THR A 51 -18.68 28.94 3.83
C THR A 51 -19.11 28.63 5.25
N ASP A 52 -18.21 28.03 6.05
CA ASP A 52 -18.12 28.34 7.47
C ASP A 52 -16.69 28.09 7.97
N MET A 53 -16.03 29.19 8.25
CA MET A 53 -14.82 29.26 9.08
C MET A 53 -15.22 29.00 10.52
N ASP A 54 -14.57 28.04 11.21
CA ASP A 54 -13.89 28.32 12.48
C ASP A 54 -13.26 27.10 13.15
N ALA A 55 -12.13 27.37 13.81
CA ALA A 55 -11.49 26.67 14.91
C ALA A 55 -10.51 25.50 14.63
N PRO A 56 -9.34 25.55 15.27
CA PRO A 56 -8.30 24.51 15.20
C PRO A 56 -8.68 23.33 16.09
N ARG A 57 -8.82 22.15 15.50
CA ARG A 57 -9.13 20.93 16.26
C ARG A 57 -7.85 20.21 16.69
N GLY A 58 -7.59 20.30 17.99
CA GLY A 58 -6.63 19.50 18.71
C GLY A 58 -6.85 17.99 18.52
N LEU A 59 -5.76 17.26 18.73
CA LEU A 59 -5.69 15.81 18.80
C LEU A 59 -6.83 15.24 19.68
N ARG A 60 -7.78 14.59 19.06
CA ARG A 60 -8.71 13.71 19.79
C ARG A 60 -8.33 12.27 19.45
N SER A 61 -7.85 11.55 20.46
CA SER A 61 -7.83 10.10 20.49
C SER A 61 -9.23 9.57 20.18
N ASN A 62 -9.45 9.05 18.97
CA ASN A 62 -10.76 8.57 18.57
C ASN A 62 -10.93 7.10 18.97
N GLN A 63 -11.45 6.90 20.18
CA GLN A 63 -12.14 5.68 20.58
C GLN A 63 -13.58 5.76 20.09
N ASN A 64 -13.85 5.60 18.82
CA ASN A 64 -15.17 5.22 18.30
C ASN A 64 -15.12 5.22 16.78
N PHE A 65 -14.53 4.17 16.20
CA PHE A 65 -14.81 3.82 14.83
C PHE A 65 -16.15 3.07 14.75
N SER A 66 -17.21 3.73 15.20
CA SER A 66 -18.60 3.41 14.85
C SER A 66 -18.99 4.32 13.69
N GLY A 67 -18.29 4.20 12.58
CA GLY A 67 -18.65 4.86 11.35
C GLY A 67 -19.95 4.27 10.84
N ASN A 68 -20.97 5.10 10.83
CA ASN A 68 -22.23 4.86 10.12
C ASN A 68 -21.90 4.53 8.65
N PHE A 69 -21.67 3.26 8.37
CA PHE A 69 -21.50 2.76 7.02
C PHE A 69 -22.88 2.74 6.36
N SER A 70 -23.27 3.91 5.87
CA SER A 70 -24.38 4.01 4.94
C SER A 70 -24.10 3.05 3.78
N SER A 71 -24.94 2.04 3.62
CA SER A 71 -24.87 1.00 2.60
C SER A 71 -25.24 1.55 1.21
N SER A 72 -24.58 2.62 0.79
CA SER A 72 -24.57 2.99 -0.63
C SER A 72 -23.67 2.01 -1.36
N GLN A 73 -24.27 0.95 -1.88
CA GLN A 73 -23.60 0.10 -2.86
C GLN A 73 -23.14 1.03 -4.00
N PRO A 74 -21.82 1.07 -4.31
CA PRO A 74 -21.40 1.80 -5.50
C PRO A 74 -22.10 1.17 -6.69
N ASN A 75 -22.83 2.00 -7.44
CA ASN A 75 -23.45 1.61 -8.69
C ASN A 75 -22.43 0.84 -9.51
N LYS A 76 -22.76 -0.39 -9.90
CA LYS A 76 -21.87 -1.36 -10.57
C LYS A 76 -21.35 -0.93 -11.94
N LYS A 77 -21.68 0.26 -12.43
CA LYS A 77 -21.21 0.82 -13.71
C LYS A 77 -20.16 1.88 -13.41
N GLY A 78 -18.88 1.50 -13.37
CA GLY A 78 -17.75 2.42 -13.32
C GLY A 78 -16.74 2.26 -12.19
N ALA A 79 -16.97 1.37 -11.20
CA ALA A 79 -15.99 1.17 -10.14
C ALA A 79 -14.76 0.40 -10.65
N THR A 80 -13.56 0.93 -10.40
CA THR A 80 -12.31 0.23 -10.75
C THR A 80 -12.13 -1.04 -9.90
N ALA A 81 -11.34 -2.00 -10.40
CA ALA A 81 -11.05 -3.22 -9.65
C ALA A 81 -10.43 -2.95 -8.28
N LEU A 82 -9.64 -1.88 -8.13
CA LEU A 82 -9.09 -1.43 -6.84
C LEU A 82 -10.17 -0.90 -5.89
N GLN A 83 -11.15 -0.14 -6.38
CA GLN A 83 -12.28 0.32 -5.57
C GLN A 83 -13.16 -0.84 -5.11
N ILE A 84 -13.38 -1.82 -5.98
CA ILE A 84 -14.08 -3.06 -5.63
C ILE A 84 -13.31 -3.83 -4.56
N THR A 85 -11.99 -3.91 -4.70
CA THR A 85 -11.09 -4.54 -3.71
C THR A 85 -11.20 -3.85 -2.35
N GLU A 86 -11.12 -2.52 -2.33
CA GLU A 86 -11.23 -1.70 -1.12
C GLU A 86 -12.59 -1.93 -0.43
N ALA A 87 -13.69 -1.82 -1.16
CA ALA A 87 -15.04 -2.00 -0.62
C ALA A 87 -15.24 -3.41 -0.02
N LYS A 88 -14.74 -4.44 -0.70
CA LYS A 88 -14.82 -5.84 -0.22
C LYS A 88 -13.92 -6.09 1.00
N ALA A 89 -12.72 -5.48 1.04
CA ALA A 89 -11.83 -5.56 2.19
C ALA A 89 -12.47 -4.90 3.41
N LEU A 90 -13.02 -3.70 3.28
CA LEU A 90 -13.75 -3.00 4.34
C LEU A 90 -14.93 -3.80 4.85
N LYS A 91 -15.73 -4.40 3.94
CA LYS A 91 -16.85 -5.27 4.32
C LYS A 91 -16.38 -6.50 5.10
N THR A 92 -15.24 -7.07 4.73
CA THR A 92 -14.65 -8.22 5.45
C THR A 92 -14.20 -7.81 6.85
N ILE A 93 -13.53 -6.67 6.97
CA ILE A 93 -13.07 -6.13 8.24
C ILE A 93 -14.26 -5.85 9.16
N SER A 94 -15.26 -5.12 8.69
CA SER A 94 -16.43 -4.76 9.51
C SER A 94 -17.21 -5.98 10.01
N LYS A 95 -17.23 -7.05 9.22
CA LYS A 95 -18.01 -8.27 9.57
C LYS A 95 -17.24 -9.22 10.48
N TYR A 96 -15.93 -9.31 10.35
CA TYR A 96 -15.14 -10.40 10.95
C TYR A 96 -14.04 -9.95 11.92
N SER A 97 -13.83 -8.65 12.09
CA SER A 97 -12.88 -8.13 13.10
C SER A 97 -13.40 -8.39 14.50
N VAL A 98 -12.56 -8.93 15.36
CA VAL A 98 -12.84 -9.21 16.76
C VAL A 98 -11.74 -8.61 17.62
N LEU A 99 -11.96 -7.37 18.06
CA LEU A 99 -11.02 -6.64 18.90
C LEU A 99 -11.33 -6.89 20.38
N VAL A 100 -10.39 -7.49 21.11
CA VAL A 100 -10.51 -7.73 22.55
C VAL A 100 -9.30 -7.13 23.26
N SER A 101 -9.54 -6.20 24.18
CA SER A 101 -8.49 -5.50 24.93
C SER A 101 -7.39 -4.90 24.04
N GLY A 102 -7.79 -4.28 22.91
CA GLY A 102 -6.86 -3.67 21.97
C GLY A 102 -6.11 -4.66 21.06
N VAL A 103 -6.39 -5.96 21.16
CA VAL A 103 -5.74 -6.99 20.34
C VAL A 103 -6.75 -7.64 19.41
N GLU A 104 -6.43 -7.67 18.12
CA GLU A 104 -7.24 -8.36 17.11
C GLU A 104 -7.08 -9.89 17.27
N LYS A 105 -8.19 -10.59 17.48
CA LYS A 105 -8.22 -12.04 17.69
C LYS A 105 -8.30 -12.83 16.38
N ASN A 106 -8.90 -12.25 15.36
CA ASN A 106 -9.03 -12.92 14.07
C ASN A 106 -7.79 -12.64 13.19
N LYS A 107 -6.88 -13.61 13.15
CA LYS A 107 -5.64 -13.50 12.36
C LYS A 107 -5.84 -13.27 10.85
N LYS A 108 -7.02 -13.61 10.29
CA LYS A 108 -7.35 -13.38 8.88
C LYS A 108 -7.59 -11.90 8.57
N ILE A 109 -7.87 -11.09 9.59
CA ILE A 109 -8.04 -9.64 9.45
C ILE A 109 -6.74 -8.94 9.03
N PHE A 110 -5.58 -9.52 9.39
CA PHE A 110 -4.29 -9.04 8.88
C PHE A 110 -4.28 -8.97 7.34
N ASP A 111 -4.69 -10.05 6.67
CA ASP A 111 -4.69 -10.11 5.21
C ASP A 111 -5.71 -9.13 4.60
N ALA A 112 -6.84 -8.91 5.27
CA ALA A 112 -7.84 -7.95 4.83
C ALA A 112 -7.32 -6.50 4.92
N TYR A 113 -6.65 -6.12 6.03
CA TYR A 113 -6.02 -4.81 6.16
C TYR A 113 -4.82 -4.63 5.22
N MET A 114 -4.01 -5.67 5.01
CA MET A 114 -2.93 -5.63 4.01
C MET A 114 -3.47 -5.41 2.60
N LEU A 115 -4.57 -6.07 2.26
CA LEU A 115 -5.20 -5.90 0.95
C LEU A 115 -5.81 -4.50 0.80
N LEU A 116 -6.43 -3.99 1.87
CA LEU A 116 -6.95 -2.61 1.94
C LEU A 116 -5.83 -1.59 1.75
N ALA A 117 -4.72 -1.73 2.49
CA ALA A 117 -3.57 -0.85 2.39
C ALA A 117 -2.97 -0.85 0.98
N LYS A 118 -2.79 -2.03 0.38
CA LYS A 118 -2.31 -2.16 -1.01
C LYS A 118 -3.24 -1.49 -2.00
N ALA A 119 -4.55 -1.78 -1.93
CA ALA A 119 -5.53 -1.19 -2.84
C ALA A 119 -5.52 0.34 -2.76
N ARG A 120 -5.41 0.91 -1.55
CA ARG A 120 -5.32 2.36 -1.34
C ARG A 120 -4.02 2.95 -1.85
N MET A 121 -2.88 2.28 -1.59
CA MET A 121 -1.58 2.70 -2.11
C MET A 121 -1.59 2.79 -3.64
N TYR A 122 -2.16 1.77 -4.33
CA TYR A 122 -2.26 1.76 -5.79
C TYR A 122 -3.33 2.71 -6.35
N GLN A 123 -4.19 3.27 -5.50
CA GLN A 123 -5.12 4.35 -5.83
C GLN A 123 -4.53 5.75 -5.56
N GLY A 124 -3.27 5.85 -5.09
CA GLY A 124 -2.67 7.11 -4.68
C GLY A 124 -3.14 7.63 -3.31
N LYS A 125 -3.95 6.87 -2.58
CA LYS A 125 -4.46 7.21 -1.24
C LYS A 125 -3.46 6.81 -0.16
N TYR A 126 -2.30 7.43 -0.17
CA TYR A 126 -1.16 6.99 0.67
C TYR A 126 -1.41 7.12 2.16
N LEU A 127 -2.01 8.24 2.61
CA LEU A 127 -2.33 8.45 4.02
C LEU A 127 -3.35 7.41 4.52
N GLU A 128 -4.40 7.17 3.76
CA GLU A 128 -5.40 6.15 4.11
C GLU A 128 -4.81 4.73 4.09
N SER A 129 -3.81 4.48 3.24
CA SER A 129 -3.04 3.23 3.24
C SER A 129 -2.22 3.09 4.53
N LEU A 130 -1.54 4.16 4.97
CA LEU A 130 -0.80 4.19 6.23
C LEU A 130 -1.71 4.00 7.44
N ASP A 131 -2.93 4.53 7.44
CA ASP A 131 -3.92 4.30 8.49
C ASP A 131 -4.30 2.82 8.60
N ALA A 132 -4.50 2.15 7.47
CA ALA A 132 -4.78 0.72 7.46
C ALA A 132 -3.61 -0.11 8.01
N LEU A 133 -2.37 0.26 7.68
CA LEU A 133 -1.16 -0.37 8.23
C LEU A 133 -0.99 -0.08 9.72
N SER A 134 -1.30 1.14 10.16
CA SER A 134 -1.25 1.55 11.56
C SER A 134 -2.15 0.69 12.44
N TYR A 135 -3.34 0.33 11.95
CA TYR A 135 -4.20 -0.62 12.67
C TYR A 135 -3.49 -1.96 12.91
N ILE A 136 -2.81 -2.51 11.89
CA ILE A 136 -2.03 -3.77 12.02
C ILE A 136 -0.96 -3.62 13.11
N PHE A 137 -0.18 -2.53 13.09
CA PHE A 137 0.90 -2.32 14.06
C PHE A 137 0.38 -2.22 15.49
N ASN A 138 -0.76 -1.56 15.69
CA ASN A 138 -1.33 -1.34 17.02
C ASN A 138 -2.03 -2.58 17.58
N THR A 139 -2.74 -3.35 16.74
CA THR A 139 -3.63 -4.41 17.23
C THR A 139 -3.08 -5.82 17.01
N MET A 140 -2.08 -5.98 16.14
CA MET A 140 -1.52 -7.28 15.74
C MET A 140 0.02 -7.34 15.91
N SER A 141 0.56 -6.64 16.92
CA SER A 141 2.01 -6.45 17.14
C SER A 141 2.83 -7.74 17.27
N LYS A 142 2.20 -8.89 17.51
CA LYS A 142 2.85 -10.21 17.61
C LYS A 142 2.71 -11.06 16.34
N ASP A 143 2.15 -10.53 15.26
CA ASP A 143 1.98 -11.29 14.03
C ASP A 143 3.32 -11.40 13.26
N LYS A 144 3.66 -12.61 12.84
CA LYS A 144 4.90 -12.89 12.08
C LYS A 144 4.97 -12.21 10.71
N ARG A 145 3.84 -11.70 10.22
CA ARG A 145 3.74 -11.00 8.93
C ARG A 145 3.98 -9.50 9.04
N LEU A 146 4.22 -8.95 10.24
CA LEU A 146 4.50 -7.53 10.45
C LEU A 146 5.62 -6.97 9.56
N PRO A 147 6.71 -7.68 9.30
CA PRO A 147 7.74 -7.16 8.39
C PRO A 147 7.18 -6.82 7.00
N LEU A 148 6.23 -7.61 6.49
CA LEU A 148 5.57 -7.30 5.22
C LEU A 148 4.78 -5.98 5.29
N ALA A 149 4.07 -5.73 6.40
CA ALA A 149 3.35 -4.48 6.59
C ALA A 149 4.30 -3.27 6.67
N LYS A 150 5.47 -3.41 7.32
CA LYS A 150 6.50 -2.37 7.36
C LYS A 150 7.10 -2.08 5.97
N ILE A 151 7.31 -3.10 5.13
CA ILE A 151 7.75 -2.90 3.73
C ILE A 151 6.75 -2.01 2.97
N TYR A 152 5.44 -2.28 3.10
CA TYR A 152 4.42 -1.44 2.45
C TYR A 152 4.28 -0.06 3.11
N GLN A 153 4.60 0.10 4.39
CA GLN A 153 4.71 1.41 5.03
C GLN A 153 5.83 2.24 4.38
N ALA A 154 7.02 1.66 4.22
CA ALA A 154 8.14 2.31 3.54
C ALA A 154 7.81 2.64 2.08
N ALA A 155 7.14 1.73 1.37
CA ALA A 155 6.68 1.98 0.01
C ALA A 155 5.73 3.19 -0.08
N ASN A 156 4.80 3.35 0.88
CA ASN A 156 3.95 4.55 0.95
C ASN A 156 4.76 5.82 1.17
N TYR A 157 5.75 5.82 2.10
CA TYR A 157 6.63 6.98 2.31
C TYR A 157 7.40 7.34 1.03
N SER A 158 7.93 6.35 0.32
CA SER A 158 8.59 6.57 -0.97
C SER A 158 7.66 7.22 -2.01
N LYS A 159 6.40 6.77 -2.12
CA LYS A 159 5.39 7.37 -3.00
C LYS A 159 5.01 8.79 -2.59
N MET A 160 5.09 9.12 -1.30
CA MET A 160 4.90 10.47 -0.77
C MET A 160 6.15 11.36 -0.89
N LYS A 161 7.21 10.86 -1.54
CA LYS A 161 8.52 11.53 -1.69
C LYS A 161 9.29 11.71 -0.36
N GLU A 162 8.88 11.02 0.69
CA GLU A 162 9.59 10.95 1.98
C GLU A 162 10.69 9.87 1.92
N TYR A 163 11.62 10.03 0.97
CA TYR A 163 12.61 9.00 0.61
C TYR A 163 13.52 8.59 1.76
N TYR A 164 13.96 9.55 2.54
CA TYR A 164 14.82 9.29 3.70
C TYR A 164 14.09 8.42 4.74
N ARG A 165 12.82 8.75 5.02
CA ARG A 165 12.01 7.99 5.98
C ARG A 165 11.69 6.59 5.49
N ALA A 166 11.49 6.43 4.18
CA ALA A 166 11.34 5.11 3.57
C ALA A 166 12.61 4.26 3.74
N ASP A 167 13.78 4.84 3.47
CA ASP A 167 15.08 4.18 3.59
C ASP A 167 15.37 3.75 5.04
N GLU A 168 15.07 4.60 6.01
CA GLU A 168 15.20 4.28 7.44
C GLU A 168 14.41 3.01 7.81
N VAL A 169 13.14 2.90 7.36
CA VAL A 169 12.32 1.71 7.62
C VAL A 169 12.87 0.47 6.90
N PHE A 170 13.39 0.60 5.67
CA PHE A 170 14.01 -0.53 4.98
C PHE A 170 15.27 -1.01 5.69
N ARG A 171 16.14 -0.10 6.14
CA ARG A 171 17.32 -0.43 6.93
C ARG A 171 16.98 -1.11 8.24
N ASP A 172 16.04 -0.58 9.00
CA ASP A 172 15.59 -1.19 10.25
C ASP A 172 15.13 -2.64 10.05
N LEU A 173 14.49 -2.94 8.91
CA LEU A 173 14.05 -4.29 8.58
C LEU A 173 15.21 -5.23 8.26
N GLU A 174 16.31 -4.73 7.71
CA GLU A 174 17.50 -5.51 7.36
C GLU A 174 18.47 -5.69 8.52
N GLU A 175 18.63 -4.63 9.34
CA GLU A 175 19.65 -4.59 10.40
C GLU A 175 19.15 -5.16 11.74
N ASP A 176 17.84 -5.20 12.00
CA ASP A 176 17.32 -5.74 13.26
C ASP A 176 17.45 -7.28 13.31
N PRO A 177 18.33 -7.84 14.13
CA PRO A 177 18.56 -9.29 14.21
C PRO A 177 17.34 -10.08 14.71
N LYS A 178 16.35 -9.39 15.29
CA LYS A 178 15.10 -10.00 15.76
C LYS A 178 14.11 -10.23 14.60
N ILE A 179 14.28 -9.53 13.48
CA ILE A 179 13.42 -9.62 12.32
C ILE A 179 13.98 -10.68 11.37
N LYS A 180 13.24 -11.77 11.21
CA LYS A 180 13.58 -12.81 10.23
C LYS A 180 12.67 -12.65 9.00
N LEU A 181 13.22 -12.06 7.96
CA LEU A 181 12.54 -11.95 6.67
C LEU A 181 12.56 -13.28 5.91
N SER A 182 11.42 -13.64 5.33
CA SER A 182 11.38 -14.74 4.37
C SER A 182 12.05 -14.30 3.06
N ARG A 183 12.45 -15.27 2.22
CA ARG A 183 13.03 -14.99 0.91
C ARG A 183 12.13 -14.12 0.03
N GLU A 184 10.82 -14.35 0.08
CA GLU A 184 9.83 -13.55 -0.65
C GLU A 184 9.74 -12.10 -0.09
N GLN A 185 9.79 -11.94 1.24
CA GLN A 185 9.80 -10.62 1.86
C GLN A 185 11.08 -9.84 1.53
N LEU A 186 12.24 -10.50 1.54
CA LEU A 186 13.50 -9.89 1.11
C LEU A 186 13.43 -9.42 -0.34
N ARG A 187 12.90 -10.25 -1.24
CA ARG A 187 12.71 -9.86 -2.64
C ARG A 187 11.84 -8.61 -2.77
N ILE A 188 10.69 -8.58 -2.09
CA ILE A 188 9.77 -7.43 -2.11
C ILE A 188 10.45 -6.20 -1.53
N LEU A 189 11.16 -6.35 -0.41
CA LEU A 189 11.89 -5.26 0.25
C LEU A 189 12.90 -4.64 -0.72
N LYS A 190 13.77 -5.46 -1.32
CA LYS A 190 14.83 -4.99 -2.23
C LYS A 190 14.25 -4.27 -3.46
N VAL A 191 13.14 -4.75 -4.00
CA VAL A 191 12.46 -4.08 -5.12
C VAL A 191 11.95 -2.69 -4.72
N TYR A 192 11.27 -2.56 -3.59
CA TYR A 192 10.80 -1.25 -3.13
C TYR A 192 11.92 -0.33 -2.65
N GLN A 193 13.00 -0.88 -2.09
CA GLN A 193 14.19 -0.12 -1.71
C GLN A 193 14.90 0.46 -2.94
N ALA A 194 15.05 -0.34 -3.99
CA ALA A 194 15.61 0.13 -5.26
C ALA A 194 14.72 1.20 -5.91
N ASP A 195 13.39 1.01 -5.93
CA ASP A 195 12.42 2.02 -6.40
C ASP A 195 12.57 3.34 -5.61
N ASN A 196 12.76 3.26 -4.30
CA ASN A 196 12.99 4.42 -3.45
C ASN A 196 14.27 5.17 -3.85
N PHE A 197 15.39 4.46 -4.03
CA PHE A 197 16.65 5.07 -4.43
C PHE A 197 16.59 5.68 -5.83
N LEU A 198 15.94 5.03 -6.79
CA LEU A 198 15.75 5.57 -8.14
C LEU A 198 14.97 6.89 -8.10
N LYS A 199 13.87 6.95 -7.36
CA LYS A 199 13.05 8.16 -7.17
C LYS A 199 13.79 9.25 -6.41
N TRP A 200 14.69 8.87 -5.51
CA TRP A 200 15.55 9.80 -4.77
C TRP A 200 16.73 10.31 -5.61
N GLY A 201 16.94 9.77 -6.82
CA GLY A 201 18.06 10.13 -7.70
C GLY A 201 19.38 9.43 -7.37
N LYS A 202 19.39 8.44 -6.47
CA LYS A 202 20.57 7.69 -6.05
C LYS A 202 20.73 6.42 -6.89
N LYS A 203 21.08 6.56 -8.16
CA LYS A 203 21.09 5.47 -9.15
C LYS A 203 22.09 4.36 -8.83
N GLU A 204 23.25 4.71 -8.27
CA GLU A 204 24.30 3.77 -7.92
C GLU A 204 23.84 2.81 -6.80
N LEU A 205 23.23 3.36 -5.75
CA LEU A 205 22.65 2.57 -4.67
C LEU A 205 21.49 1.70 -5.14
N ALA A 206 20.68 2.21 -6.06
CA ALA A 206 19.61 1.42 -6.66
C ALA A 206 20.14 0.21 -7.43
N ALA A 207 21.23 0.38 -8.20
CA ALA A 207 21.86 -0.71 -8.95
C ALA A 207 22.40 -1.80 -7.99
N GLU A 208 23.09 -1.42 -6.93
CA GLU A 208 23.60 -2.34 -5.92
C GLU A 208 22.48 -3.16 -5.27
N VAL A 209 21.39 -2.49 -4.88
CA VAL A 209 20.23 -3.17 -4.28
C VAL A 209 19.53 -4.10 -5.27
N LEU A 210 19.49 -3.76 -6.57
CA LEU A 210 18.90 -4.61 -7.60
C LEU A 210 19.75 -5.85 -7.84
N GLU A 211 21.07 -5.76 -7.82
CA GLU A 211 21.96 -6.92 -7.90
C GLU A 211 21.67 -7.90 -6.76
N ASP A 212 21.53 -7.40 -5.54
CA ASP A 212 21.10 -8.22 -4.41
C ASP A 212 19.75 -8.88 -4.65
N ALA A 213 18.78 -8.14 -5.20
CA ALA A 213 17.46 -8.67 -5.49
C ALA A 213 17.48 -9.87 -6.45
N PHE A 214 18.41 -9.90 -7.41
CA PHE A 214 18.58 -11.04 -8.30
C PHE A 214 18.93 -12.34 -7.57
N THR A 215 19.62 -12.27 -6.46
CA THR A 215 19.99 -13.44 -5.66
C THR A 215 18.77 -14.13 -5.06
N TYR A 216 17.69 -13.39 -4.80
CA TYR A 216 16.45 -13.89 -4.20
C TYR A 216 15.43 -14.37 -5.22
N ASN A 217 15.62 -14.10 -6.52
CA ASN A 217 14.71 -14.52 -7.58
C ASN A 217 15.00 -15.94 -8.04
N LYS A 218 14.04 -16.85 -7.92
CA LYS A 218 14.18 -18.26 -8.34
C LYS A 218 13.82 -18.47 -9.81
N ASN A 219 12.88 -17.74 -10.34
CA ASN A 219 12.32 -17.96 -11.66
C ASN A 219 12.80 -16.93 -12.66
N ARG A 220 13.07 -17.38 -13.91
CA ARG A 220 13.49 -16.52 -15.01
C ARG A 220 12.49 -15.37 -15.28
N LYS A 221 11.18 -15.65 -15.14
CA LYS A 221 10.11 -14.64 -15.30
C LYS A 221 10.15 -13.53 -14.24
N THR A 222 10.59 -13.84 -13.02
CA THR A 222 10.71 -12.84 -11.95
C THR A 222 12.02 -12.09 -11.97
N LYS A 223 13.04 -12.60 -12.70
CA LYS A 223 14.32 -11.92 -12.88
C LYS A 223 14.29 -10.83 -13.97
N SER A 224 13.33 -10.91 -14.89
CA SER A 224 13.16 -9.95 -15.98
C SER A 224 12.23 -8.79 -15.64
N ARG A 225 11.72 -8.73 -14.44
CA ARG A 225 10.94 -7.63 -13.87
C ARG A 225 11.82 -6.90 -12.87
#